data_d36e3036616f1abfa57a7d86d2aa1a4c
#
_entry.id   d36e3036616f1abfa57a7d86d2aa1a4c
#
_cell.length_a   1.000
_cell.length_b   1.000
_cell.length_c   1.000
_cell.angle_alpha   90.00
_cell.angle_beta   90.00
_cell.angle_gamma   90.00
#
_symmetry.space_group_name_H-M   'P 1'
#
loop_
_entity.id
_entity.type
_entity.pdbx_description
1 polymer ?
#
loop_
_entity_poly.entity_id
_entity_poly.type
_entity_poly.pdbx_seq_one_letter_code
_entity_poly.pdbx_strand_id
1 'polypeptide(L)'
;MTDLDDDTSRMLEEECPGSPDLESVLANETAGNAASHPAVLVDEATPLVRVLQLMREGNRGAVLVVRNGTLVGIFTERDVLMKVAGQPLDLERTVVSQLMTVEPVTLPVEASVAFALNKMVIEGFRHIPLVDDNNRPVSVVSMRDLIDYLSDFFRREILNLPPDSRVGFGNRDGG
;
A
#
# COMPACT_ATOMS: atom_id res chain seq x y z
N MET A 1 60.92 19.55 -0.28
CA MET A 1 59.66 20.27 -0.47
C MET A 1 58.73 19.24 -1.06
N THR A 2 58.03 18.64 -0.19
CA THR A 2 57.34 17.32 -0.29
C THR A 2 55.92 17.55 -0.75
N ASP A 3 55.57 16.94 -1.90
CA ASP A 3 54.19 16.79 -2.33
C ASP A 3 53.51 15.77 -1.43
N LEU A 4 52.61 16.24 -0.62
CA LEU A 4 51.61 15.45 0.11
C LEU A 4 50.25 15.96 -0.37
N ASP A 5 49.39 15.01 -0.62
CA ASP A 5 47.91 15.15 -0.70
C ASP A 5 47.26 15.21 -2.08
N ASP A 6 47.22 14.06 -2.73
CA ASP A 6 46.15 13.81 -3.72
C ASP A 6 45.55 12.39 -3.60
N ASP A 7 45.55 11.82 -2.40
CA ASP A 7 45.04 10.44 -2.20
C ASP A 7 43.76 10.35 -1.36
N THR A 8 43.16 11.48 -0.98
CA THR A 8 41.93 11.49 -0.17
C THR A 8 40.64 11.63 -0.97
N SER A 9 40.75 11.88 -2.28
CA SER A 9 39.56 12.07 -3.13
C SER A 9 39.07 10.79 -3.84
N ARG A 10 39.74 9.65 -3.63
CA ARG A 10 39.45 8.39 -4.34
C ARG A 10 38.68 7.35 -3.52
N MET A 11 38.27 7.68 -2.29
CA MET A 11 37.63 6.72 -1.38
C MET A 11 36.11 6.87 -1.25
N LEU A 12 35.42 7.60 -2.13
CA LEU A 12 33.98 7.84 -1.99
C LEU A 12 33.11 7.23 -3.10
N GLU A 13 33.64 6.40 -3.98
CA GLU A 13 32.89 5.71 -5.01
C GLU A 13 33.16 4.19 -5.01
N GLU A 14 33.09 3.54 -3.85
CA GLU A 14 32.80 2.11 -3.83
C GLU A 14 31.28 1.92 -3.90
N GLU A 15 30.73 2.00 -5.11
CA GLU A 15 29.45 1.38 -5.41
C GLU A 15 29.55 -0.10 -5.02
N CYS A 16 28.80 -0.51 -3.99
CA CYS A 16 28.67 -1.91 -3.65
C CYS A 16 28.04 -2.64 -4.86
N PRO A 17 28.76 -3.50 -5.57
CA PRO A 17 28.22 -4.21 -6.72
C PRO A 17 27.18 -5.22 -6.21
N GLY A 18 25.91 -4.95 -6.41
CA GLY A 18 24.84 -5.91 -6.21
C GLY A 18 23.52 -5.44 -5.62
N SER A 19 23.39 -4.22 -5.12
CA SER A 19 22.07 -3.71 -4.72
C SER A 19 21.32 -3.20 -5.95
N PRO A 20 20.04 -3.58 -6.16
CA PRO A 20 19.26 -3.03 -7.24
C PRO A 20 19.08 -1.53 -7.02
N ASP A 21 19.25 -0.75 -8.08
CA ASP A 21 18.97 0.68 -8.07
C ASP A 21 17.48 0.94 -7.81
N LEU A 22 17.17 1.90 -6.94
CA LEU A 22 15.79 2.23 -6.57
C LEU A 22 14.93 2.57 -7.80
N GLU A 23 15.49 3.31 -8.75
CA GLU A 23 14.78 3.68 -9.97
C GLU A 23 14.42 2.44 -10.79
N SER A 24 15.35 1.49 -10.91
CA SER A 24 15.14 0.21 -11.58
C SER A 24 14.06 -0.63 -10.90
N VAL A 25 14.07 -0.73 -9.56
CA VAL A 25 13.05 -1.46 -8.81
C VAL A 25 11.68 -0.81 -9.00
N LEU A 26 11.57 0.50 -8.83
CA LEU A 26 10.32 1.23 -8.98
C LEU A 26 9.72 1.10 -10.38
N ALA A 27 10.57 1.08 -11.41
CA ALA A 27 10.12 1.01 -12.81
C ALA A 27 9.76 -0.39 -13.28
N ASN A 28 10.48 -1.42 -12.82
CA ASN A 28 10.39 -2.78 -13.34
C ASN A 28 9.56 -3.72 -12.47
N GLU A 29 9.45 -3.44 -11.17
CA GLU A 29 8.64 -4.25 -10.27
C GLU A 29 7.16 -3.92 -10.39
N THR A 30 6.31 -4.96 -10.31
CA THR A 30 4.87 -4.82 -10.53
C THR A 30 4.09 -4.65 -9.22
N ALA A 31 2.98 -3.93 -9.29
CA ALA A 31 2.05 -3.80 -8.18
C ALA A 31 1.47 -5.16 -7.74
N GLY A 32 1.35 -6.11 -8.68
CA GLY A 32 0.94 -7.48 -8.39
C GLY A 32 1.92 -8.21 -7.50
N ASN A 33 3.24 -8.04 -7.74
CA ASN A 33 4.28 -8.63 -6.90
C ASN A 33 4.31 -8.03 -5.48
N ALA A 34 3.99 -6.74 -5.37
CA ALA A 34 3.93 -6.05 -4.09
C ALA A 34 2.66 -6.37 -3.28
N ALA A 35 1.58 -6.79 -3.93
CA ALA A 35 0.33 -7.12 -3.25
C ALA A 35 0.48 -8.34 -2.35
N SER A 36 0.59 -8.13 -1.05
CA SER A 36 0.96 -9.15 -0.06
C SER A 36 -0.15 -10.16 0.24
N HIS A 37 -1.40 -9.86 -0.14
CA HIS A 37 -2.55 -10.66 0.25
C HIS A 37 -3.64 -10.69 -0.83
N PRO A 38 -4.37 -11.81 -0.97
CA PRO A 38 -5.52 -11.87 -1.86
C PRO A 38 -6.61 -10.88 -1.44
N ALA A 39 -7.33 -10.35 -2.42
CA ALA A 39 -8.46 -9.47 -2.18
C ALA A 39 -9.59 -10.18 -1.43
N VAL A 40 -10.20 -9.50 -0.48
CA VAL A 40 -11.46 -9.93 0.11
C VAL A 40 -12.59 -9.41 -0.77
N LEU A 41 -13.34 -10.32 -1.37
CA LEU A 41 -14.44 -10.00 -2.26
C LEU A 41 -15.78 -10.17 -1.53
N VAL A 42 -16.68 -9.20 -1.73
CA VAL A 42 -18.06 -9.25 -1.22
C VAL A 42 -19.02 -8.87 -2.33
N ASP A 43 -20.22 -9.44 -2.29
CA ASP A 43 -21.31 -9.02 -3.18
C ASP A 43 -21.84 -7.64 -2.77
N GLU A 44 -22.35 -6.86 -3.73
CA GLU A 44 -22.89 -5.51 -3.48
C GLU A 44 -24.08 -5.49 -2.51
N ALA A 45 -24.81 -6.60 -2.39
CA ALA A 45 -25.91 -6.77 -1.45
C ALA A 45 -25.47 -7.27 -0.06
N THR A 46 -24.17 -7.44 0.17
CA THR A 46 -23.66 -7.93 1.46
C THR A 46 -23.97 -6.92 2.57
N PRO A 47 -24.61 -7.38 3.69
CA PRO A 47 -24.86 -6.53 4.84
C PRO A 47 -23.57 -5.96 5.43
N LEU A 48 -23.63 -4.70 5.86
CA LEU A 48 -22.47 -3.97 6.33
C LEU A 48 -21.82 -4.63 7.57
N VAL A 49 -22.63 -5.21 8.46
CA VAL A 49 -22.14 -5.98 9.61
C VAL A 49 -21.17 -7.08 9.18
N ARG A 50 -21.49 -7.80 8.09
CA ARG A 50 -20.63 -8.87 7.57
C ARG A 50 -19.35 -8.32 6.95
N VAL A 51 -19.43 -7.21 6.23
CA VAL A 51 -18.28 -6.53 5.65
C VAL A 51 -17.29 -6.11 6.75
N LEU A 52 -17.79 -5.44 7.78
CA LEU A 52 -16.98 -5.01 8.93
C LEU A 52 -16.34 -6.19 9.67
N GLN A 53 -17.08 -7.30 9.79
CA GLN A 53 -16.54 -8.53 10.38
C GLN A 53 -15.37 -9.07 9.56
N LEU A 54 -15.51 -9.18 8.23
CA LEU A 54 -14.45 -9.66 7.33
C LEU A 54 -13.20 -8.77 7.37
N MET A 55 -13.39 -7.45 7.39
CA MET A 55 -12.28 -6.51 7.52
C MET A 55 -11.53 -6.72 8.83
N ARG A 56 -12.24 -6.86 9.95
CA ARG A 56 -11.65 -7.05 11.28
C ARG A 56 -10.95 -8.40 11.43
N GLU A 57 -11.61 -9.50 11.04
CA GLU A 57 -11.06 -10.86 11.16
C GLU A 57 -9.82 -11.05 10.29
N GLY A 58 -9.86 -10.49 9.08
CA GLY A 58 -8.75 -10.55 8.14
C GLY A 58 -7.68 -9.49 8.35
N ASN A 59 -7.84 -8.55 9.29
CA ASN A 59 -6.99 -7.36 9.44
C ASN A 59 -6.83 -6.62 8.09
N ARG A 60 -7.95 -6.38 7.40
CA ARG A 60 -7.99 -5.81 6.04
C ARG A 60 -8.46 -4.37 6.06
N GLY A 61 -7.65 -3.48 5.48
CA GLY A 61 -7.98 -2.07 5.32
C GLY A 61 -9.00 -1.79 4.21
N ALA A 62 -9.30 -2.79 3.37
CA ALA A 62 -10.26 -2.66 2.27
C ALA A 62 -10.91 -4.00 1.90
N VAL A 63 -12.12 -3.94 1.38
CA VAL A 63 -12.80 -5.04 0.67
C VAL A 63 -13.22 -4.56 -0.72
N LEU A 64 -13.20 -5.46 -1.69
CA LEU A 64 -13.64 -5.18 -3.05
C LEU A 64 -15.07 -5.67 -3.23
N VAL A 65 -15.91 -4.81 -3.77
CA VAL A 65 -17.33 -5.10 -4.00
C VAL A 65 -17.53 -5.51 -5.44
N VAL A 66 -18.13 -6.67 -5.64
CA VAL A 66 -18.34 -7.25 -6.95
C VAL A 66 -19.82 -7.45 -7.25
N ARG A 67 -20.16 -7.40 -8.54
CA ARG A 67 -21.43 -7.81 -9.12
C ARG A 67 -21.16 -8.79 -10.25
N ASN A 68 -21.66 -10.01 -10.14
CA ASN A 68 -21.41 -11.07 -11.14
C ASN A 68 -19.90 -11.30 -11.44
N GLY A 69 -19.05 -11.15 -10.42
CA GLY A 69 -17.60 -11.32 -10.54
C GLY A 69 -16.84 -10.12 -11.10
N THR A 70 -17.52 -9.04 -11.49
CA THR A 70 -16.91 -7.79 -11.95
C THR A 70 -16.84 -6.78 -10.82
N LEU A 71 -15.73 -6.04 -10.73
CA LEU A 71 -15.54 -5.01 -9.73
C LEU A 71 -16.53 -3.85 -9.95
N VAL A 72 -17.27 -3.48 -8.92
CA VAL A 72 -18.22 -2.35 -8.95
C VAL A 72 -17.92 -1.32 -7.87
N GLY A 73 -17.12 -1.66 -6.87
CA GLY A 73 -16.80 -0.73 -5.80
C GLY A 73 -15.68 -1.20 -4.87
N ILE A 74 -15.25 -0.30 -4.01
CA ILE A 74 -14.35 -0.57 -2.89
C ILE A 74 -14.93 0.02 -1.62
N PHE A 75 -14.76 -0.67 -0.50
CA PHE A 75 -15.11 -0.16 0.83
C PHE A 75 -13.90 -0.29 1.75
N THR A 76 -13.53 0.81 2.39
CA THR A 76 -12.26 0.95 3.12
C THR A 76 -12.47 1.36 4.57
N GLU A 77 -11.40 1.26 5.40
CA GLU A 77 -11.40 1.79 6.78
C GLU A 77 -11.75 3.28 6.82
N ARG A 78 -11.35 4.06 5.82
CA ARG A 78 -11.75 5.48 5.71
C ARG A 78 -13.27 5.61 5.56
N ASP A 79 -13.90 4.74 4.76
CA ASP A 79 -15.35 4.72 4.61
C ASP A 79 -16.05 4.35 5.91
N VAL A 80 -15.50 3.40 6.67
CA VAL A 80 -16.00 3.07 8.02
C VAL A 80 -15.98 4.30 8.91
N LEU A 81 -14.87 5.01 8.95
CA LEU A 81 -14.74 6.20 9.79
C LEU A 81 -15.66 7.35 9.33
N MET A 82 -15.74 7.60 8.03
CA MET A 82 -16.44 8.76 7.49
C MET A 82 -17.94 8.55 7.28
N LYS A 83 -18.37 7.30 7.03
CA LYS A 83 -19.75 7.02 6.61
C LYS A 83 -20.52 6.13 7.60
N VAL A 84 -19.83 5.44 8.53
CA VAL A 84 -20.47 4.49 9.45
C VAL A 84 -20.34 4.96 10.90
N ALA A 85 -19.14 5.34 11.33
CA ALA A 85 -18.90 5.72 12.72
C ALA A 85 -19.76 6.91 13.13
N GLY A 86 -20.51 6.74 14.24
CA GLY A 86 -21.40 7.77 14.77
C GLY A 86 -22.69 8.01 13.98
N GLN A 87 -22.95 7.24 12.92
CA GLN A 87 -24.20 7.34 12.17
C GLN A 87 -25.26 6.35 12.73
N PRO A 88 -26.54 6.73 12.74
CA PRO A 88 -27.63 5.86 13.21
C PRO A 88 -28.01 4.82 12.13
N LEU A 89 -27.06 3.95 11.77
CA LEU A 89 -27.24 2.95 10.72
C LEU A 89 -27.61 1.59 11.33
N ASP A 90 -28.57 0.91 10.71
CA ASP A 90 -28.82 -0.51 10.95
C ASP A 90 -27.82 -1.33 10.11
N LEU A 91 -26.75 -1.81 10.73
CA LEU A 91 -25.67 -2.52 10.05
C LEU A 91 -26.10 -3.87 9.44
N GLU A 92 -27.18 -4.44 9.91
CA GLU A 92 -27.71 -5.70 9.37
C GLU A 92 -28.56 -5.47 8.11
N ARG A 93 -29.21 -4.32 8.01
CA ARG A 93 -30.07 -3.97 6.88
C ARG A 93 -29.37 -3.09 5.83
N THR A 94 -28.37 -2.34 6.26
CA THR A 94 -27.57 -1.51 5.35
C THR A 94 -26.64 -2.41 4.54
N VAL A 95 -26.71 -2.34 3.22
CA VAL A 95 -25.82 -3.09 2.32
C VAL A 95 -24.61 -2.24 1.90
N VAL A 96 -23.49 -2.90 1.60
CA VAL A 96 -22.23 -2.25 1.30
C VAL A 96 -22.29 -1.31 0.10
N SER A 97 -23.10 -1.63 -0.90
CA SER A 97 -23.29 -0.79 -2.09
C SER A 97 -23.84 0.61 -1.80
N GLN A 98 -24.48 0.83 -0.65
CA GLN A 98 -24.97 2.15 -0.25
C GLN A 98 -23.86 3.07 0.24
N LEU A 99 -22.73 2.52 0.69
CA LEU A 99 -21.65 3.26 1.35
C LEU A 99 -20.28 3.12 0.68
N MET A 100 -20.13 2.15 -0.25
CA MET A 100 -18.88 1.95 -0.98
C MET A 100 -18.51 3.17 -1.85
N THR A 101 -17.27 3.22 -2.26
CA THR A 101 -16.83 4.07 -3.37
C THR A 101 -17.07 3.30 -4.65
N VAL A 102 -17.95 3.84 -5.51
CA VAL A 102 -18.35 3.24 -6.79
C VAL A 102 -17.27 3.51 -7.83
N GLU A 103 -17.04 2.55 -8.74
CA GLU A 103 -16.08 2.68 -9.85
C GLU A 103 -14.70 3.19 -9.37
N PRO A 104 -14.06 2.50 -8.42
CA PRO A 104 -12.77 2.94 -7.91
C PRO A 104 -11.70 2.95 -9.02
N VAL A 105 -10.68 3.78 -8.85
CA VAL A 105 -9.49 3.70 -9.69
C VAL A 105 -8.88 2.31 -9.56
N THR A 106 -8.63 1.66 -10.68
CA THR A 106 -8.03 0.33 -10.77
C THR A 106 -6.73 0.37 -11.55
N LEU A 107 -5.89 -0.63 -11.35
CA LEU A 107 -4.68 -0.86 -12.16
C LEU A 107 -4.64 -2.32 -12.64
N PRO A 108 -3.99 -2.59 -13.78
CA PRO A 108 -3.63 -3.96 -14.13
C PRO A 108 -2.56 -4.49 -13.16
N VAL A 109 -2.49 -5.81 -13.02
CA VAL A 109 -1.52 -6.48 -12.12
C VAL A 109 -0.07 -6.15 -12.49
N GLU A 110 0.18 -5.89 -13.77
CA GLU A 110 1.47 -5.57 -14.37
C GLU A 110 1.88 -4.10 -14.21
N ALA A 111 0.99 -3.24 -13.68
CA ALA A 111 1.34 -1.84 -13.43
C ALA A 111 2.58 -1.73 -12.54
N SER A 112 3.49 -0.81 -12.85
CA SER A 112 4.71 -0.66 -12.05
C SER A 112 4.41 -0.14 -10.65
N VAL A 113 5.28 -0.50 -9.69
CA VAL A 113 5.25 0.02 -8.31
C VAL A 113 5.29 1.54 -8.31
N ALA A 114 6.12 2.16 -9.17
CA ALA A 114 6.19 3.62 -9.31
C ALA A 114 4.83 4.22 -9.69
N PHE A 115 4.13 3.60 -10.65
CA PHE A 115 2.84 4.11 -11.11
C PHE A 115 1.77 3.98 -10.03
N ALA A 116 1.74 2.85 -9.30
CA ALA A 116 0.82 2.65 -8.19
C ALA A 116 1.05 3.67 -7.07
N LEU A 117 2.32 3.90 -6.66
CA LEU A 117 2.68 4.92 -5.68
C LEU A 117 2.26 6.32 -6.12
N ASN A 118 2.58 6.70 -7.36
CA ASN A 118 2.22 8.00 -7.91
C ASN A 118 0.70 8.23 -7.84
N LYS A 119 -0.10 7.24 -8.25
CA LYS A 119 -1.56 7.30 -8.16
C LYS A 119 -2.05 7.48 -6.74
N MET A 120 -1.51 6.72 -5.78
CA MET A 120 -1.90 6.84 -4.37
C MET A 120 -1.58 8.22 -3.79
N VAL A 121 -0.42 8.80 -4.13
CA VAL A 121 0.02 10.11 -3.64
C VAL A 121 -0.83 11.23 -4.23
N ILE A 122 -1.06 11.22 -5.54
CA ILE A 122 -1.81 12.30 -6.22
C ILE A 122 -3.28 12.28 -5.83
N GLU A 123 -3.90 11.10 -5.84
CA GLU A 123 -5.35 10.95 -5.61
C GLU A 123 -5.72 10.84 -4.13
N GLY A 124 -4.76 10.62 -3.24
CA GLY A 124 -4.96 10.58 -1.79
C GLY A 124 -5.65 9.32 -1.27
N PHE A 125 -5.72 8.24 -2.03
CA PHE A 125 -6.19 6.94 -1.55
C PHE A 125 -5.01 6.01 -1.22
N ARG A 126 -5.25 4.99 -0.41
CA ARG A 126 -4.21 4.08 0.09
C ARG A 126 -4.39 2.62 -0.33
N HIS A 127 -5.40 2.34 -1.12
CA HIS A 127 -5.70 1.02 -1.66
C HIS A 127 -6.13 1.14 -3.11
N ILE A 128 -5.57 0.31 -3.97
CA ILE A 128 -5.93 0.24 -5.38
C ILE A 128 -6.27 -1.21 -5.72
N PRO A 129 -7.48 -1.49 -6.21
CA PRO A 129 -7.81 -2.79 -6.78
C PRO A 129 -6.95 -3.07 -8.00
N LEU A 130 -6.38 -4.27 -8.07
CA LEU A 130 -5.71 -4.80 -9.25
C LEU A 130 -6.69 -5.72 -9.97
N VAL A 131 -6.88 -5.49 -11.27
CA VAL A 131 -7.89 -6.18 -12.08
C VAL A 131 -7.27 -6.82 -13.32
N ASP A 132 -7.98 -7.81 -13.87
CA ASP A 132 -7.70 -8.36 -15.19
C ASP A 132 -8.38 -7.53 -16.30
N ASP A 133 -8.15 -7.93 -17.57
CA ASP A 133 -8.73 -7.27 -18.76
C ASP A 133 -10.27 -7.27 -18.80
N ASN A 134 -10.92 -8.10 -17.98
CA ASN A 134 -12.37 -8.19 -17.87
C ASN A 134 -12.92 -7.43 -16.65
N ASN A 135 -12.09 -6.57 -16.04
CA ASN A 135 -12.40 -5.85 -14.80
C ASN A 135 -12.78 -6.77 -13.62
N ARG A 136 -12.19 -7.98 -13.58
CA ARG A 136 -12.34 -8.90 -12.45
C ARG A 136 -11.22 -8.64 -11.45
N PRO A 137 -11.55 -8.48 -10.17
CA PRO A 137 -10.53 -8.21 -9.16
C PRO A 137 -9.64 -9.44 -8.94
N VAL A 138 -8.33 -9.22 -9.06
CA VAL A 138 -7.29 -10.23 -8.82
C VAL A 138 -6.72 -10.07 -7.41
N SER A 139 -6.36 -8.84 -7.06
CA SER A 139 -5.83 -8.51 -5.73
C SER A 139 -6.13 -7.05 -5.38
N VAL A 140 -5.65 -6.62 -4.24
CA VAL A 140 -5.63 -5.21 -3.84
C VAL A 140 -4.23 -4.88 -3.35
N VAL A 141 -3.65 -3.80 -3.86
CA VAL A 141 -2.38 -3.28 -3.36
C VAL A 141 -2.63 -2.09 -2.45
N SER A 142 -1.99 -2.07 -1.28
CA SER A 142 -2.05 -0.95 -0.35
C SER A 142 -0.74 -0.16 -0.34
N MET A 143 -0.78 1.07 0.14
CA MET A 143 0.42 1.87 0.38
C MET A 143 1.41 1.14 1.29
N ARG A 144 0.90 0.40 2.28
CA ARG A 144 1.72 -0.40 3.19
C ARG A 144 2.43 -1.54 2.45
N ASP A 145 1.70 -2.28 1.60
CA ASP A 145 2.29 -3.36 0.81
C ASP A 145 3.46 -2.84 -0.05
N LEU A 146 3.28 -1.66 -0.69
CA LEU A 146 4.32 -1.05 -1.51
C LEU A 146 5.54 -0.65 -0.67
N ILE A 147 5.33 -0.08 0.52
CA ILE A 147 6.43 0.30 1.41
C ILE A 147 7.14 -0.94 1.95
N ASP A 148 6.41 -1.96 2.38
CA ASP A 148 6.98 -3.20 2.90
C ASP A 148 7.79 -3.90 1.79
N TYR A 149 7.25 -3.96 0.57
CA TYR A 149 7.92 -4.53 -0.61
C TYR A 149 9.23 -3.81 -0.94
N LEU A 150 9.22 -2.48 -1.01
CA LEU A 150 10.43 -1.69 -1.25
C LEU A 150 11.44 -1.84 -0.11
N SER A 151 10.97 -1.91 1.13
CA SER A 151 11.84 -2.08 2.29
C SER A 151 12.59 -3.41 2.27
N ASP A 152 12.00 -4.46 1.68
CA ASP A 152 12.69 -5.76 1.53
C ASP A 152 13.84 -5.68 0.51
N PHE A 153 13.71 -4.89 -0.56
CA PHE A 153 14.82 -4.66 -1.51
C PHE A 153 15.97 -3.87 -0.87
N PHE A 154 15.66 -2.88 -0.06
CA PHE A 154 16.62 -1.97 0.54
C PHE A 154 16.87 -2.25 2.03
N ARG A 155 16.59 -3.46 2.48
CA ARG A 155 16.73 -3.83 3.90
C ARG A 155 18.12 -3.55 4.46
N ARG A 156 19.18 -3.81 3.70
CA ARG A 156 20.56 -3.57 4.14
C ARG A 156 20.85 -2.08 4.29
N GLU A 157 20.41 -1.29 3.33
CA GLU A 157 20.58 0.16 3.28
C GLU A 157 19.76 0.83 4.41
N ILE A 158 18.52 0.42 4.61
CA ILE A 158 17.63 0.98 5.64
C ILE A 158 18.08 0.60 7.05
N LEU A 159 18.47 -0.68 7.28
CA LEU A 159 18.86 -1.15 8.61
C LEU A 159 20.25 -0.66 9.03
N ASN A 160 21.11 -0.32 8.07
CA ASN A 160 22.47 0.17 8.33
C ASN A 160 22.59 1.69 8.36
N LEU A 161 21.49 2.42 8.16
CA LEU A 161 21.49 3.87 8.36
C LEU A 161 21.85 4.18 9.83
N PRO A 162 22.91 4.99 10.09
CA PRO A 162 23.21 5.39 11.46
C PRO A 162 21.99 6.15 12.01
N PRO A 163 21.63 5.93 13.29
CA PRO A 163 20.59 6.70 13.93
C PRO A 163 20.93 8.19 13.81
N ASP A 164 20.00 8.99 13.26
CA ASP A 164 20.21 10.43 13.13
C ASP A 164 20.40 11.01 14.54
N SER A 165 21.62 11.44 14.83
CA SER A 165 22.00 12.02 16.13
C SER A 165 21.20 13.31 16.48
N ARG A 166 20.47 13.87 15.50
CA ARG A 166 19.59 15.03 15.68
C ARG A 166 18.20 14.63 16.19
N VAL A 167 17.83 13.35 16.05
CA VAL A 167 16.60 12.81 16.64
C VAL A 167 16.96 12.21 18.00
N GLY A 168 17.07 13.06 19.01
CA GLY A 168 17.14 12.60 20.40
C GLY A 168 15.85 11.83 20.70
N PHE A 169 15.96 10.52 20.92
CA PHE A 169 14.89 9.76 21.57
C PHE A 169 14.79 10.33 22.99
N GLY A 170 13.95 11.36 23.17
CA GLY A 170 13.57 11.79 24.48
C GLY A 170 13.04 10.57 25.23
N ASN A 171 13.64 10.28 26.40
CA ASN A 171 13.16 9.26 27.31
C ASN A 171 11.63 9.41 27.43
N ARG A 172 10.89 8.46 26.90
CA ARG A 172 9.50 8.26 27.28
C ARG A 172 9.52 7.59 28.65
N ASP A 173 9.72 8.40 29.67
CA ASP A 173 9.26 8.03 31.01
C ASP A 173 7.73 8.09 30.96
N GLY A 174 7.14 6.94 30.66
CA GLY A 174 5.72 6.74 30.78
C GLY A 174 5.39 6.60 32.26
N GLY A 175 4.68 7.60 32.81
CA GLY A 175 3.93 7.46 34.05
C GLY A 175 2.58 6.83 33.76
#